data_e4ed41c4bd2d55fc5c0751ae38f6c93e
#
_entry.id   e4ed41c4bd2d55fc5c0751ae38f6c93e
#
_cell.length_a   1.000
_cell.length_b   1.000
_cell.length_c   1.000
_cell.angle_alpha   90.00
_cell.angle_beta   90.00
_cell.angle_gamma   90.00
#
_symmetry.space_group_name_H-M   'P 1'
#
loop_
_entity.id
_entity.type
_entity.pdbx_description
1 polymer ?
#
loop_
_entity_poly.entity_id
_entity_poly.type
_entity_poly.pdbx_seq_one_letter_code
_entity_poly.pdbx_strand_id
1 'polypeptide(L)'
;PYLLVDWDELNIQAQAGDALIKLGVYLSPELKSTAAKSKGLQNVETNAHLAKVFDRWKAQNDPRLAIWGTNLNEHRKATVVEALLWQDYGQQVIAANAPAQLADLLSTLLVPGS
;
A
#
# COMPACT_ATOMS: atom_id res chain seq x y z
N PRO A 1 28.47 4.09 5.89
CA PRO A 1 27.45 4.95 5.29
C PRO A 1 26.07 4.59 5.79
N TYR A 2 25.43 5.55 6.35
CA TYR A 2 24.06 5.37 6.82
C TYR A 2 23.11 5.70 5.70
N LEU A 3 22.24 4.74 5.39
CA LEU A 3 21.11 5.04 4.55
C LEU A 3 20.12 5.82 5.42
N LEU A 4 20.01 7.11 5.16
CA LEU A 4 18.98 7.90 5.79
C LEU A 4 17.66 7.52 5.16
N VAL A 5 16.79 6.93 5.96
CA VAL A 5 15.45 6.57 5.50
C VAL A 5 14.58 7.81 5.57
N ASP A 6 14.02 8.19 4.42
CA ASP A 6 13.05 9.26 4.36
C ASP A 6 11.67 8.68 4.69
N TRP A 7 11.28 8.80 5.96
CA TRP A 7 9.99 8.30 6.42
C TRP A 7 8.81 9.05 5.81
N ASP A 8 9.00 10.33 5.48
CA ASP A 8 7.93 11.08 4.82
C ASP A 8 7.66 10.52 3.42
N GLU A 9 8.71 10.22 2.66
CA GLU A 9 8.56 9.60 1.33
C GLU A 9 7.95 8.21 1.45
N LEU A 10 8.39 7.42 2.41
CA LEU A 10 7.80 6.10 2.66
C LEU A 10 6.34 6.20 3.05
N ASN A 11 5.98 7.19 3.86
CA ASN A 11 4.59 7.40 4.23
C ASN A 11 3.71 7.78 3.03
N ILE A 12 4.22 8.61 2.13
CA ILE A 12 3.51 8.93 0.89
C ILE A 12 3.25 7.66 0.08
N GLN A 13 4.29 6.86 -0.12
CA GLN A 13 4.18 5.60 -0.85
C GLN A 13 3.27 4.60 -0.14
N ALA A 14 3.31 4.57 1.20
CA ALA A 14 2.44 3.70 1.99
C ALA A 14 0.98 4.08 1.84
N GLN A 15 0.64 5.37 1.79
CA GLN A 15 -0.73 5.81 1.53
C GLN A 15 -1.20 5.35 0.16
N ALA A 16 -0.34 5.45 -0.84
CA ALA A 16 -0.65 4.96 -2.19
C ALA A 16 -0.82 3.43 -2.18
N GLY A 17 0.03 2.72 -1.44
CA GLY A 17 -0.09 1.27 -1.27
C GLY A 17 -1.37 0.85 -0.57
N ASP A 18 -1.79 1.61 0.44
CA ASP A 18 -3.07 1.39 1.12
C ASP A 18 -4.24 1.53 0.13
N ALA A 19 -4.18 2.51 -0.75
CA ALA A 19 -5.18 2.68 -1.80
C ALA A 19 -5.19 1.48 -2.76
N LEU A 20 -4.02 0.92 -3.09
CA LEU A 20 -3.94 -0.29 -3.91
C LEU A 20 -4.59 -1.49 -3.23
N ILE A 21 -4.39 -1.65 -1.93
CA ILE A 21 -5.01 -2.74 -1.16
C ILE A 21 -6.53 -2.61 -1.24
N LYS A 22 -7.05 -1.41 -1.02
CA LYS A 22 -8.49 -1.15 -1.10
C LYS A 22 -9.03 -1.44 -2.49
N LEU A 23 -8.34 -0.96 -3.52
CA LEU A 23 -8.74 -1.21 -4.90
C LEU A 23 -8.75 -2.71 -5.20
N GLY A 24 -7.70 -3.43 -4.79
CA GLY A 24 -7.62 -4.87 -5.00
C GLY A 24 -8.76 -5.63 -4.34
N VAL A 25 -9.09 -5.27 -3.11
CA VAL A 25 -10.20 -5.91 -2.38
C VAL A 25 -11.54 -5.62 -3.04
N TYR A 26 -11.81 -4.35 -3.37
CA TYR A 26 -13.11 -3.97 -3.92
C TYR A 26 -13.30 -4.44 -5.36
N LEU A 27 -12.24 -4.68 -6.11
CA LEU A 27 -12.32 -5.23 -7.46
C LEU A 27 -12.21 -6.75 -7.50
N SER A 28 -12.01 -7.41 -6.36
CA SER A 28 -11.89 -8.87 -6.31
C SER A 28 -13.21 -9.53 -6.66
N PRO A 29 -13.24 -10.40 -7.69
CA PRO A 29 -14.47 -11.11 -8.07
C PRO A 29 -14.86 -12.19 -7.07
N GLU A 30 -13.96 -12.58 -6.18
CA GLU A 30 -14.22 -13.59 -5.16
C GLU A 30 -15.03 -13.06 -4.00
N LEU A 31 -14.95 -11.75 -3.75
CA LEU A 31 -15.67 -11.07 -2.68
C LEU A 31 -16.90 -10.40 -3.29
N LYS A 32 -18.06 -11.02 -3.15
CA LYS A 32 -19.24 -10.70 -3.97
C LYS A 32 -20.23 -9.76 -3.30
N SER A 33 -19.96 -9.32 -2.08
CA SER A 33 -20.86 -8.37 -1.40
C SER A 33 -20.06 -7.25 -0.76
N THR A 34 -20.71 -6.12 -0.49
CA THR A 34 -20.08 -5.01 0.23
C THR A 34 -19.59 -5.46 1.60
N ALA A 35 -20.38 -6.27 2.29
CA ALA A 35 -20.00 -6.78 3.61
C ALA A 35 -18.75 -7.68 3.52
N ALA A 36 -18.69 -8.56 2.51
CA ALA A 36 -17.53 -9.42 2.29
C ALA A 36 -16.29 -8.61 1.95
N LYS A 37 -16.42 -7.58 1.12
CA LYS A 37 -15.32 -6.70 0.76
C LYS A 37 -14.81 -5.91 1.96
N SER A 38 -15.69 -5.35 2.77
CA SER A 38 -15.31 -4.61 3.98
C SER A 38 -14.60 -5.51 4.97
N LYS A 39 -15.09 -6.73 5.17
CA LYS A 39 -14.45 -7.69 6.06
C LYS A 39 -13.10 -8.13 5.53
N GLY A 40 -13.00 -8.40 4.22
CA GLY A 40 -11.74 -8.75 3.57
C GLY A 40 -10.71 -7.64 3.74
N LEU A 41 -11.12 -6.39 3.55
CA LEU A 41 -10.24 -5.25 3.74
C LEU A 41 -9.74 -5.14 5.18
N GLN A 42 -10.65 -5.26 6.18
CA GLN A 42 -10.27 -5.24 7.58
C GLN A 42 -9.23 -6.32 7.92
N ASN A 43 -9.34 -7.48 7.28
CA ASN A 43 -8.41 -8.58 7.54
C ASN A 43 -7.00 -8.32 7.00
N VAL A 44 -6.87 -7.58 5.89
CA VAL A 44 -5.58 -7.40 5.22
C VAL A 44 -4.94 -6.04 5.47
N GLU A 45 -5.68 -5.01 5.87
CA GLU A 45 -5.13 -3.66 6.00
C GLU A 45 -4.66 -3.31 7.42
N THR A 46 -4.89 -4.17 8.41
CA THR A 46 -4.49 -3.85 9.78
C THR A 46 -2.97 -3.80 9.90
N ASN A 47 -2.48 -2.92 10.77
CA ASN A 47 -1.04 -2.86 11.05
C ASN A 47 -0.52 -4.21 11.56
N ALA A 48 -1.31 -4.93 12.34
CA ALA A 48 -0.93 -6.25 12.84
C ALA A 48 -0.73 -7.25 11.71
N HIS A 49 -1.64 -7.28 10.74
CA HIS A 49 -1.51 -8.18 9.59
C HIS A 49 -0.31 -7.80 8.70
N LEU A 50 -0.16 -6.51 8.40
CA LEU A 50 0.94 -6.05 7.56
C LEU A 50 2.30 -6.24 8.23
N ALA A 51 2.36 -6.09 9.56
CA ALA A 51 3.58 -6.38 10.31
C ALA A 51 3.96 -7.86 10.21
N LYS A 52 2.97 -8.77 10.20
CA LYS A 52 3.24 -10.19 9.97
C LYS A 52 3.77 -10.45 8.57
N VAL A 53 3.29 -9.72 7.58
CA VAL A 53 3.82 -9.80 6.21
C VAL A 53 5.28 -9.35 6.20
N PHE A 54 5.61 -8.25 6.87
CA PHE A 54 6.97 -7.77 7.02
C PHE A 54 7.86 -8.87 7.62
N ASP A 55 7.44 -9.44 8.74
CA ASP A 55 8.22 -10.47 9.44
C ASP A 55 8.43 -11.70 8.56
N ARG A 56 7.42 -12.10 7.80
CA ARG A 56 7.51 -13.23 6.87
C ARG A 56 8.51 -12.95 5.75
N TRP A 57 8.45 -11.76 5.15
CA TRP A 57 9.40 -11.37 4.10
C TRP A 57 10.83 -11.30 4.65
N LYS A 58 10.98 -10.76 5.86
CA LYS A 58 12.28 -10.70 6.53
C LYS A 58 12.85 -12.10 6.76
N ALA A 59 12.03 -13.05 7.19
CA ALA A 59 12.42 -14.44 7.38
C ALA A 59 12.79 -15.12 6.07
N GLN A 60 12.23 -14.68 4.95
CA GLN A 60 12.56 -15.17 3.61
C GLN A 60 13.79 -14.49 3.01
N ASN A 61 14.48 -13.66 3.79
CA ASN A 61 15.66 -12.91 3.36
C ASN A 61 15.41 -12.00 2.16
N ASP A 62 14.24 -11.35 2.12
CA ASP A 62 13.93 -10.37 1.08
C ASP A 62 14.98 -9.25 1.12
N PRO A 63 15.75 -9.03 0.02
CA PRO A 63 16.83 -8.05 0.03
C PRO A 63 16.35 -6.62 0.24
N ARG A 64 15.09 -6.32 -0.07
CA ARG A 64 14.53 -4.99 0.14
C ARG A 64 14.39 -4.66 1.62
N LEU A 65 14.35 -5.68 2.48
CA LEU A 65 14.22 -5.52 3.92
C LEU A 65 15.55 -5.61 4.66
N ALA A 66 16.69 -5.76 3.93
CA ALA A 66 17.98 -5.96 4.54
C ALA A 66 18.41 -4.78 5.43
N ILE A 67 17.96 -3.57 5.10
CA ILE A 67 18.30 -2.36 5.87
C ILE A 67 17.44 -2.23 7.15
N TRP A 68 16.41 -3.05 7.30
CA TRP A 68 15.48 -2.94 8.42
C TRP A 68 15.78 -3.98 9.48
N GLY A 69 15.80 -3.56 10.76
CA GLY A 69 15.86 -4.49 11.88
C GLY A 69 14.48 -5.09 12.16
N THR A 70 14.48 -6.17 12.94
CA THR A 70 13.24 -6.82 13.36
C THR A 70 12.54 -6.08 14.50
N ASN A 71 13.20 -5.06 15.06
CA ASN A 71 12.72 -4.30 16.20
C ASN A 71 11.88 -3.07 15.82
N LEU A 72 11.54 -2.90 14.55
CA LEU A 72 10.60 -1.86 14.16
C LEU A 72 9.24 -2.11 14.81
N ASN A 73 8.56 -1.01 15.18
CA ASN A 73 7.22 -1.15 15.71
C ASN A 73 6.25 -1.58 14.61
N GLU A 74 5.07 -2.02 15.02
CA GLU A 74 4.05 -2.57 14.14
C GLU A 74 3.64 -1.58 13.05
N HIS A 75 3.44 -0.32 13.42
CA HIS A 75 3.05 0.74 12.49
C HIS A 75 4.12 0.94 11.40
N ARG A 76 5.38 0.98 11.78
CA ARG A 76 6.48 1.17 10.82
C ARG A 76 6.66 -0.03 9.91
N LYS A 77 6.52 -1.24 10.43
CA LYS A 77 6.52 -2.44 9.59
C LYS A 77 5.41 -2.39 8.56
N ALA A 78 4.22 -2.00 8.96
CA ALA A 78 3.09 -1.84 8.05
C ALA A 78 3.39 -0.78 6.98
N THR A 79 3.95 0.36 7.38
CA THR A 79 4.34 1.44 6.45
C THR A 79 5.30 0.93 5.38
N VAL A 80 6.32 0.17 5.78
CA VAL A 80 7.30 -0.39 4.84
C VAL A 80 6.62 -1.35 3.86
N VAL A 81 5.75 -2.23 4.35
CA VAL A 81 5.04 -3.19 3.49
C VAL A 81 4.17 -2.45 2.47
N GLU A 82 3.39 -1.49 2.92
CA GLU A 82 2.52 -0.71 2.03
C GLU A 82 3.32 0.05 0.97
N ALA A 83 4.44 0.65 1.36
CA ALA A 83 5.32 1.35 0.42
C ALA A 83 5.91 0.39 -0.61
N LEU A 84 6.32 -0.80 -0.21
CA LEU A 84 6.84 -1.81 -1.12
C LEU A 84 5.77 -2.35 -2.06
N LEU A 85 4.54 -2.49 -1.59
CA LEU A 85 3.42 -2.87 -2.47
C LEU A 85 3.19 -1.81 -3.54
N TRP A 86 3.27 -0.54 -3.17
CA TRP A 86 3.19 0.53 -4.15
C TRP A 86 4.33 0.44 -5.19
N GLN A 87 5.56 0.22 -4.73
CA GLN A 87 6.72 0.09 -5.62
C GLN A 87 6.59 -1.11 -6.56
N ASP A 88 6.06 -2.24 -6.05
CA ASP A 88 5.97 -3.48 -6.84
C ASP A 88 4.82 -3.44 -7.84
N TYR A 89 3.68 -2.88 -7.47
CA TYR A 89 2.46 -2.98 -8.26
C TYR A 89 1.90 -1.65 -8.72
N GLY A 90 2.18 -0.57 -8.01
CA GLY A 90 1.56 0.73 -8.27
C GLY A 90 1.82 1.24 -9.68
N GLN A 91 3.06 1.18 -10.12
CA GLN A 91 3.42 1.67 -11.45
C GLN A 91 2.76 0.84 -12.55
N GLN A 92 2.60 -0.46 -12.33
CA GLN A 92 1.92 -1.32 -13.29
C GLN A 92 0.42 -1.01 -13.38
N VAL A 93 -0.20 -0.73 -12.23
CA VAL A 93 -1.62 -0.40 -12.17
C VAL A 93 -1.90 0.94 -12.85
N ILE A 94 -0.99 1.91 -12.71
CA ILE A 94 -1.15 3.24 -13.29
C ILE A 94 -0.37 3.42 -14.60
N ALA A 95 0.02 2.33 -15.25
CA ALA A 95 0.73 2.39 -16.53
C ALA A 95 -0.13 3.01 -17.62
N ALA A 96 0.53 3.44 -18.70
CA ALA A 96 -0.11 4.06 -19.86
C ALA A 96 -0.78 5.40 -19.51
N ASN A 97 -2.08 5.56 -19.73
CA ASN A 97 -2.77 6.84 -19.61
C ASN A 97 -3.31 7.12 -18.20
N ALA A 98 -3.02 6.27 -17.22
CA ALA A 98 -3.57 6.40 -15.90
C ALA A 98 -3.21 7.72 -15.19
N PRO A 99 -2.00 8.31 -15.35
CA PRO A 99 -1.73 9.62 -14.75
C PRO A 99 -2.70 10.71 -15.23
N ALA A 100 -3.05 10.72 -16.51
CA ALA A 100 -4.03 11.68 -17.04
C ALA A 100 -5.42 11.41 -16.46
N GLN A 101 -5.82 10.14 -16.36
CA GLN A 101 -7.10 9.76 -15.78
C GLN A 101 -7.20 10.10 -14.29
N LEU A 102 -6.10 9.94 -13.54
CA LEU A 102 -6.05 10.34 -12.15
C LEU A 102 -6.16 11.85 -11.99
N ALA A 103 -5.52 12.62 -12.89
CA ALA A 103 -5.63 14.07 -12.89
C ALA A 103 -7.08 14.49 -13.18
N ASP A 104 -7.73 13.85 -14.14
CA ASP A 104 -9.14 14.10 -14.45
C ASP A 104 -10.06 13.78 -13.27
N LEU A 105 -9.83 12.65 -12.62
CA LEU A 105 -10.58 12.28 -11.41
C LEU A 105 -10.41 13.34 -10.33
N LEU A 106 -9.19 13.76 -10.08
CA LEU A 106 -8.89 14.76 -9.05
C LEU A 106 -9.56 16.08 -9.39
N SER A 107 -9.48 16.51 -10.66
CA SER A 107 -10.14 17.73 -11.11
C SER A 107 -11.64 17.65 -10.89
N THR A 108 -12.26 16.51 -11.18
CA THR A 108 -13.69 16.28 -10.97
C THR A 108 -14.07 16.46 -9.50
N LEU A 109 -13.23 15.97 -8.61
CA LEU A 109 -13.48 16.04 -7.17
C LEU A 109 -13.22 17.43 -6.58
N LEU A 110 -12.26 18.17 -7.15
CA LEU A 110 -11.84 19.45 -6.60
C LEU A 110 -12.62 20.64 -7.15
N VAL A 111 -13.36 20.47 -8.26
CA VAL A 111 -14.15 21.57 -8.85
C VAL A 111 -15.56 21.57 -8.24
N PRO A 112 -15.85 22.51 -7.34
CA PRO A 112 -17.16 22.55 -6.71
C PRO A 112 -18.24 23.02 -7.69
N GLY A 113 -19.42 22.44 -7.60
CA GLY A 113 -20.57 22.84 -8.39
C GLY A 113 -20.55 22.40 -9.84
N SER A 114 -19.66 21.51 -10.17
CA SER A 114 -19.59 20.95 -11.53
C SER A 114 -20.65 19.90 -11.74
#